data_cf8040e2e677348b36693f7d662fbf35
#
_entry.id   cf8040e2e677348b36693f7d662fbf35
#
_cell.length_a   1.000
_cell.length_b   1.000
_cell.length_c   1.000
_cell.angle_alpha   90.00
_cell.angle_beta   90.00
_cell.angle_gamma   90.00
#
_symmetry.space_group_name_H-M   'P 1'
#
loop_
_entity.id
_entity.type
_entity.pdbx_description
1 polymer ?
#
loop_
_entity_poly.entity_id
_entity_poly.type
_entity_poly.pdbx_seq_one_letter_code
_entity_poly.pdbx_strand_id
1 'polypeptide(L)'
;MRILGEINIYVHKGANLAKQQLLFTLPDGATIKADEHSPNDILNNYDFSNESHSRTFTVTSEDGEWTATYTVKVVPAEMPETFHFEDLLPSAGTEYDIFYEFEPGTSTSVSRVAQWSSGNPGYKLTGMTDNRTGYPTQQVADGYRGNGLKLTTCDTGSFGAMVQMYIAAGNLFIGSFDLANALKDPLRATKFGIQYYKRPIALKGYFKFKAGEVYTDEGEVQKDMKDRFDIYAILYEANENSFMLDGSNSLTSENIVAKAQISEEAAVETDEWTAFELPFEPMNGKEINKSKLQDGKYKLSIVLSSSVKGAYFKGAVGSTLYVDELELISEEI
;
A
#
# COMPACT_ATOMS: atom_id res chain seq x y z
N MET A 1 16.11 -1.56 26.56
CA MET A 1 16.43 -2.17 25.24
C MET A 1 16.17 -1.11 24.19
N ARG A 2 17.16 -0.71 23.41
CA ARG A 2 17.00 0.36 22.41
C ARG A 2 16.55 -0.30 21.10
N ILE A 3 15.33 -0.01 20.66
CA ILE A 3 14.81 -0.48 19.36
C ILE A 3 15.06 0.67 18.37
N LEU A 4 15.79 0.40 17.30
CA LEU A 4 15.97 1.35 16.21
C LEU A 4 14.92 1.06 15.13
N GLY A 5 14.07 2.04 14.85
CA GLY A 5 13.09 1.98 13.75
C GLY A 5 13.37 3.07 12.72
N GLU A 6 13.13 2.79 11.45
CA GLU A 6 13.15 3.77 10.37
C GLU A 6 11.71 4.04 9.90
N ILE A 7 11.36 5.33 9.78
CA ILE A 7 10.07 5.82 9.29
C ILE A 7 10.32 6.66 8.05
N ASN A 8 9.85 6.23 6.90
CA ASN A 8 9.94 6.98 5.65
C ASN A 8 8.64 7.75 5.41
N ILE A 9 8.74 9.06 5.23
CA ILE A 9 7.63 9.96 4.91
C ILE A 9 7.84 10.48 3.50
N TYR A 10 6.99 10.08 2.58
CA TYR A 10 7.06 10.53 1.19
C TYR A 10 6.36 11.88 1.05
N VAL A 11 7.04 12.83 0.41
CA VAL A 11 6.53 14.17 0.14
C VAL A 11 6.74 14.52 -1.33
N HIS A 12 6.00 15.49 -1.84
CA HIS A 12 6.18 15.99 -3.21
C HIS A 12 7.63 16.48 -3.43
N LYS A 13 8.19 16.28 -4.63
CA LYS A 13 9.55 16.73 -5.01
C LYS A 13 9.80 18.22 -4.73
N GLY A 14 8.79 19.07 -4.87
CA GLY A 14 8.85 20.49 -4.58
C GLY A 14 8.60 20.88 -3.11
N ALA A 15 8.47 19.91 -2.20
CA ALA A 15 8.22 20.21 -0.79
C ALA A 15 9.40 20.97 -0.15
N ASN A 16 9.08 21.95 0.70
CA ASN A 16 10.09 22.68 1.45
C ASN A 16 10.61 21.82 2.61
N LEU A 17 11.71 21.11 2.39
CA LEU A 17 12.29 20.21 3.39
C LEU A 17 12.75 20.91 4.68
N ALA A 18 13.03 22.21 4.63
CA ALA A 18 13.40 22.98 5.83
C ALA A 18 12.21 23.26 6.76
N LYS A 19 10.98 22.92 6.36
CA LYS A 19 9.75 23.16 7.13
C LYS A 19 8.75 22.03 6.97
N GLN A 20 9.08 20.86 7.54
CA GLN A 20 8.17 19.72 7.53
C GLN A 20 7.43 19.62 8.86
N GLN A 21 6.11 19.72 8.81
CA GLN A 21 5.28 19.55 10.00
C GLN A 21 5.08 18.06 10.28
N LEU A 22 5.53 17.61 11.45
CA LEU A 22 5.30 16.25 11.93
C LEU A 22 4.27 16.25 13.05
N LEU A 23 3.33 15.31 12.96
CA LEU A 23 2.38 14.99 14.01
C LEU A 23 2.66 13.56 14.49
N PHE A 24 2.90 13.42 15.79
CA PHE A 24 3.17 12.13 16.41
C PHE A 24 1.99 11.71 17.28
N THR A 25 1.52 10.47 17.08
CA THR A 25 0.61 9.82 18.02
C THR A 25 1.43 8.92 18.93
N LEU A 26 1.42 9.22 20.20
CA LEU A 26 2.19 8.50 21.22
C LEU A 26 1.25 7.76 22.16
N PRO A 27 1.73 6.69 22.87
CA PRO A 27 1.05 6.15 24.02
C PRO A 27 0.81 7.22 25.10
N ASP A 28 -0.22 7.03 25.92
CA ASP A 28 -0.54 7.95 27.01
C ASP A 28 0.67 8.17 27.92
N GLY A 29 0.95 9.41 28.26
CA GLY A 29 2.06 9.81 29.10
C GLY A 29 3.45 9.78 28.45
N ALA A 30 3.60 9.17 27.26
CA ALA A 30 4.89 9.14 26.57
C ALA A 30 5.26 10.50 25.98
N THR A 31 6.54 10.77 25.89
CA THR A 31 7.10 12.00 25.30
C THR A 31 7.99 11.70 24.11
N ILE A 32 8.12 12.65 23.16
CA ILE A 32 9.04 12.56 22.03
C ILE A 32 9.91 13.81 21.94
N LYS A 33 11.15 13.63 21.57
CA LYS A 33 12.11 14.72 21.39
C LYS A 33 13.01 14.43 20.20
N ALA A 34 13.25 15.46 19.37
CA ALA A 34 14.32 15.39 18.37
C ALA A 34 15.68 15.32 19.07
N ASP A 35 16.54 14.41 18.64
CA ASP A 35 17.87 14.21 19.23
C ASP A 35 18.82 15.36 18.89
N GLU A 36 18.61 15.98 17.70
CA GLU A 36 19.36 17.12 17.24
C GLU A 36 18.42 18.31 17.06
N HIS A 37 18.90 19.51 17.36
CA HIS A 37 18.17 20.74 17.16
C HIS A 37 18.69 21.47 15.93
N SER A 38 17.78 21.86 15.01
CA SER A 38 18.07 22.79 13.92
C SER A 38 17.56 24.19 14.28
N PRO A 39 18.29 25.27 13.90
CA PRO A 39 17.79 26.63 14.09
C PRO A 39 16.45 26.91 13.40
N ASN A 40 16.08 26.09 12.43
CA ASN A 40 14.82 26.19 11.69
C ASN A 40 13.67 25.44 12.38
N ASP A 41 13.93 24.65 13.44
CA ASP A 41 12.90 23.91 14.17
C ASP A 41 12.02 24.90 14.96
N ILE A 42 10.73 24.93 14.65
CA ILE A 42 9.73 25.78 15.32
C ILE A 42 8.49 24.96 15.61
N LEU A 43 8.17 24.77 16.87
CA LEU A 43 7.06 23.92 17.32
C LEU A 43 7.19 22.50 16.75
N ASN A 44 6.19 22.06 15.96
CA ASN A 44 6.19 20.74 15.30
C ASN A 44 6.75 20.78 13.87
N ASN A 45 7.37 21.88 13.46
CA ASN A 45 8.06 21.99 12.18
C ASN A 45 9.53 21.67 12.37
N TYR A 46 10.02 20.74 11.57
CA TYR A 46 11.38 20.24 11.62
C TYR A 46 12.09 20.46 10.29
N ASP A 47 13.39 20.70 10.36
CA ASP A 47 14.24 20.89 9.20
C ASP A 47 14.86 19.57 8.76
N PHE A 48 14.47 19.11 7.56
CA PHE A 48 15.01 17.93 6.88
C PHE A 48 15.84 18.29 5.64
N SER A 49 16.35 19.53 5.55
CA SER A 49 17.14 19.97 4.40
C SER A 49 18.59 19.45 4.41
N ASN A 50 18.98 18.66 5.43
CA ASN A 50 20.26 18.01 5.48
C ASN A 50 20.43 16.99 4.33
N GLU A 51 21.68 16.58 4.03
CA GLU A 51 22.01 15.70 2.91
C GLU A 51 21.27 14.35 2.96
N SER A 52 21.01 13.81 4.16
CA SER A 52 20.32 12.53 4.33
C SER A 52 18.78 12.66 4.36
N HIS A 53 18.25 13.88 4.41
CA HIS A 53 16.83 14.20 4.62
C HIS A 53 16.23 13.43 5.82
N SER A 54 17.02 13.24 6.86
CA SER A 54 16.63 12.44 8.02
C SER A 54 16.96 13.10 9.34
N ARG A 55 16.14 12.78 10.35
CA ARG A 55 16.29 13.19 11.74
C ARG A 55 16.01 12.03 12.67
N THR A 56 16.66 12.00 13.81
CA THR A 56 16.39 11.03 14.87
C THR A 56 15.53 11.64 15.95
N PHE A 57 14.61 10.82 16.47
CA PHE A 57 13.69 11.18 17.54
C PHE A 57 13.72 10.11 18.61
N THR A 58 13.85 10.51 19.85
CA THR A 58 13.76 9.60 21.00
C THR A 58 12.39 9.74 21.67
N VAL A 59 11.69 8.61 21.75
CA VAL A 59 10.44 8.45 22.50
C VAL A 59 10.80 7.89 23.88
N THR A 60 10.22 8.47 24.92
CA THR A 60 10.40 8.04 26.31
C THR A 60 9.03 7.72 26.91
N SER A 61 8.92 6.57 27.60
CA SER A 61 7.71 6.17 28.33
C SER A 61 7.39 7.14 29.48
N GLU A 62 6.15 7.11 29.97
CA GLU A 62 5.66 7.97 31.07
C GLU A 62 6.53 7.87 32.33
N ASP A 63 6.96 6.66 32.69
CA ASP A 63 7.83 6.40 33.86
C ASP A 63 9.31 6.70 33.61
N GLY A 64 9.71 7.02 32.36
CA GLY A 64 11.08 7.29 31.96
C GLY A 64 11.99 6.05 31.88
N GLU A 65 11.47 4.85 32.15
CA GLU A 65 12.29 3.62 32.19
C GLU A 65 12.63 3.08 30.79
N TRP A 66 11.80 3.39 29.78
CA TRP A 66 11.98 2.89 28.43
C TRP A 66 12.19 4.02 27.42
N THR A 67 13.16 3.83 26.55
CA THR A 67 13.41 4.73 25.42
C THR A 67 13.54 3.96 24.12
N ALA A 68 12.97 4.53 23.04
CA ALA A 68 13.14 4.03 21.69
C ALA A 68 13.54 5.19 20.77
N THR A 69 14.55 4.98 19.93
CA THR A 69 15.00 5.96 18.97
C THR A 69 14.55 5.56 17.57
N TYR A 70 13.94 6.48 16.85
CA TYR A 70 13.47 6.33 15.48
C TYR A 70 14.20 7.29 14.57
N THR A 71 14.60 6.81 13.40
CA THR A 71 15.05 7.67 12.31
C THR A 71 13.86 7.98 11.43
N VAL A 72 13.47 9.25 11.36
CA VAL A 72 12.47 9.74 10.41
C VAL A 72 13.22 10.27 9.20
N LYS A 73 12.87 9.79 8.02
CA LYS A 73 13.41 10.24 6.74
C LYS A 73 12.29 10.82 5.89
N VAL A 74 12.48 12.04 5.41
CA VAL A 74 11.58 12.67 4.44
C VAL A 74 12.12 12.41 3.05
N VAL A 75 11.33 11.74 2.22
CA VAL A 75 11.71 11.31 0.87
C VAL A 75 10.92 12.13 -0.15
N PRO A 76 11.54 13.14 -0.81
CA PRO A 76 10.91 13.82 -1.93
C PRO A 76 10.72 12.81 -3.06
N ALA A 77 9.48 12.56 -3.44
CA ALA A 77 9.13 11.60 -4.46
C ALA A 77 7.91 12.05 -5.25
N GLU A 78 7.79 11.55 -6.47
CA GLU A 78 6.56 11.56 -7.23
C GLU A 78 6.10 10.12 -7.40
N MET A 79 4.80 9.91 -7.54
CA MET A 79 4.29 8.60 -7.89
C MET A 79 4.83 8.22 -9.28
N PRO A 80 5.47 7.06 -9.44
CA PRO A 80 5.89 6.59 -10.76
C PRO A 80 4.71 6.46 -11.71
N GLU A 81 4.96 6.59 -12.99
CA GLU A 81 3.98 6.32 -14.05
C GLU A 81 4.06 4.88 -14.55
N THR A 82 5.14 4.15 -14.24
CA THR A 82 5.34 2.75 -14.60
C THR A 82 5.76 1.94 -13.39
N PHE A 83 5.25 0.70 -13.30
CA PHE A 83 5.52 -0.22 -12.20
C PHE A 83 5.81 -1.60 -12.79
N HIS A 84 7.04 -2.04 -12.63
CA HIS A 84 7.57 -3.24 -13.31
C HIS A 84 7.74 -4.42 -12.34
N PHE A 85 7.53 -4.24 -11.03
CA PHE A 85 7.69 -5.27 -9.98
C PHE A 85 9.05 -5.98 -9.95
N GLU A 86 10.09 -5.33 -10.50
CA GLU A 86 11.45 -5.88 -10.57
C GLU A 86 12.21 -5.79 -9.24
N ASP A 87 11.90 -4.77 -8.44
CA ASP A 87 12.69 -4.40 -7.28
C ASP A 87 12.00 -4.78 -5.96
N LEU A 88 12.78 -5.41 -5.10
CA LEU A 88 12.38 -5.73 -3.74
C LEU A 88 13.29 -5.03 -2.75
N LEU A 89 12.74 -4.67 -1.59
CA LEU A 89 13.56 -4.20 -0.49
C LEU A 89 14.57 -5.30 -0.13
N PRO A 90 15.88 -4.99 -0.16
CA PRO A 90 16.88 -5.89 0.39
C PRO A 90 16.65 -6.01 1.89
N SER A 91 15.96 -7.05 2.31
CA SER A 91 15.66 -7.22 3.72
C SER A 91 16.64 -8.19 4.35
N ALA A 92 17.48 -7.66 5.21
CA ALA A 92 17.97 -8.48 6.30
C ALA A 92 16.78 -8.73 7.24
N GLY A 93 16.08 -9.87 7.07
CA GLY A 93 15.12 -10.36 8.07
C GLY A 93 13.63 -10.23 7.77
N THR A 94 13.17 -9.87 6.57
CA THR A 94 11.78 -10.10 6.21
C THR A 94 11.63 -11.47 5.54
N GLU A 95 10.64 -12.20 5.97
CA GLU A 95 10.35 -13.54 5.47
C GLU A 95 9.52 -13.47 4.18
N TYR A 96 9.04 -12.29 3.79
CA TYR A 96 8.18 -12.02 2.64
C TYR A 96 8.68 -10.84 1.79
N ASP A 97 8.16 -10.75 0.58
CA ASP A 97 8.53 -9.71 -0.37
C ASP A 97 7.94 -8.34 0.01
N ILE A 98 8.77 -7.31 -0.10
CA ILE A 98 8.36 -5.91 -0.02
C ILE A 98 8.80 -5.24 -1.31
N PHE A 99 7.84 -4.84 -2.13
CA PHE A 99 8.07 -4.22 -3.42
C PHE A 99 8.44 -2.74 -3.28
N TYR A 100 9.36 -2.31 -4.11
CA TYR A 100 9.78 -0.92 -4.25
C TYR A 100 9.80 -0.51 -5.71
N GLU A 101 9.59 0.78 -5.94
CA GLU A 101 9.89 1.41 -7.23
C GLU A 101 11.08 2.34 -7.03
N PHE A 102 12.07 2.25 -7.92
CA PHE A 102 13.24 3.10 -7.94
C PHE A 102 13.12 4.16 -9.03
N GLU A 103 13.86 5.27 -8.88
CA GLU A 103 14.03 6.21 -9.99
C GLU A 103 14.70 5.51 -11.19
N PRO A 104 14.26 5.80 -12.43
CA PRO A 104 14.87 5.22 -13.61
C PRO A 104 16.40 5.37 -13.62
N GLY A 105 17.10 4.26 -13.88
CA GLY A 105 18.56 4.21 -13.91
C GLY A 105 19.24 4.10 -12.54
N THR A 106 18.48 3.98 -11.45
CA THR A 106 19.01 3.69 -10.12
C THR A 106 18.48 2.37 -9.58
N SER A 107 19.33 1.62 -8.89
CA SER A 107 18.93 0.35 -8.25
C SER A 107 19.37 0.30 -6.79
N THR A 108 19.58 1.47 -6.17
CA THR A 108 20.11 1.54 -4.81
C THR A 108 19.01 1.88 -3.81
N SER A 109 19.15 1.38 -2.59
CA SER A 109 18.25 1.67 -1.48
C SER A 109 18.11 3.17 -1.12
N VAL A 110 18.88 4.03 -1.77
CA VAL A 110 18.91 5.49 -1.53
C VAL A 110 17.94 6.25 -2.43
N SER A 111 17.63 5.71 -3.62
CA SER A 111 16.83 6.39 -4.66
C SER A 111 15.42 5.80 -4.78
N ARG A 112 14.75 5.60 -3.66
CA ARG A 112 13.39 5.06 -3.62
C ARG A 112 12.38 6.12 -4.05
N VAL A 113 11.46 5.76 -4.92
CA VAL A 113 10.38 6.63 -5.35
C VAL A 113 9.08 6.29 -4.62
N ALA A 114 8.75 5.01 -4.51
CA ALA A 114 7.57 4.54 -3.79
C ALA A 114 7.77 3.14 -3.22
N GLN A 115 7.10 2.87 -2.12
CA GLN A 115 6.98 1.54 -1.54
C GLN A 115 5.54 1.07 -1.67
N TRP A 116 5.38 -0.17 -2.14
CA TRP A 116 4.13 -0.89 -2.08
C TRP A 116 3.90 -1.51 -0.70
N SER A 117 2.65 -1.66 -0.31
CA SER A 117 2.23 -2.35 0.90
C SER A 117 1.36 -3.57 0.57
N SER A 118 1.37 -4.57 1.45
CA SER A 118 0.58 -5.79 1.30
C SER A 118 0.05 -6.29 2.64
N GLY A 119 -0.83 -7.29 2.62
CA GLY A 119 -1.31 -8.01 3.80
C GLY A 119 -0.33 -9.03 4.36
N ASN A 120 0.85 -9.24 3.76
CA ASN A 120 1.84 -10.23 4.21
C ASN A 120 2.21 -10.12 5.70
N PRO A 121 2.40 -8.89 6.28
CA PRO A 121 2.65 -8.77 7.72
C PRO A 121 1.53 -9.35 8.59
N GLY A 122 0.28 -9.19 8.17
CA GLY A 122 -0.89 -9.79 8.83
C GLY A 122 -0.93 -11.30 8.66
N TYR A 123 -0.65 -11.81 7.45
CA TYR A 123 -0.59 -13.24 7.18
C TYR A 123 0.49 -13.95 7.99
N LYS A 124 1.62 -13.30 8.23
CA LYS A 124 2.69 -13.82 9.10
C LYS A 124 2.19 -14.21 10.49
N LEU A 125 1.18 -13.52 11.03
CA LEU A 125 0.61 -13.83 12.34
C LEU A 125 -0.09 -15.20 12.39
N THR A 126 -0.47 -15.73 11.23
CA THR A 126 -1.11 -17.06 11.16
C THR A 126 -0.14 -18.20 11.41
N GLY A 127 1.17 -17.99 11.21
CA GLY A 127 2.19 -19.03 11.29
C GLY A 127 2.08 -20.11 10.20
N MET A 128 1.27 -19.88 9.14
CA MET A 128 1.05 -20.86 8.07
C MET A 128 2.28 -21.12 7.21
N THR A 129 3.22 -20.18 7.17
CA THR A 129 4.48 -20.34 6.43
C THR A 129 5.61 -19.57 7.10
N ASP A 130 6.81 -20.11 6.98
CA ASP A 130 8.10 -19.48 7.26
C ASP A 130 8.91 -19.29 5.97
N ASN A 131 8.35 -19.71 4.83
CA ASN A 131 8.98 -19.66 3.52
C ASN A 131 8.40 -18.51 2.69
N ARG A 132 9.28 -17.69 2.11
CA ARG A 132 8.97 -16.57 1.24
C ARG A 132 7.93 -16.89 0.16
N THR A 133 8.01 -18.09 -0.44
CA THR A 133 7.08 -18.55 -1.49
C THR A 133 5.72 -19.05 -0.97
N GLY A 134 5.51 -19.04 0.34
CA GLY A 134 4.24 -19.41 0.97
C GLY A 134 3.34 -18.21 1.28
N TYR A 135 3.83 -16.97 1.10
CA TYR A 135 3.06 -15.76 1.40
C TYR A 135 2.09 -15.42 0.26
N PRO A 136 0.96 -14.76 0.58
CA PRO A 136 -0.06 -14.38 -0.41
C PRO A 136 0.45 -13.44 -1.51
N THR A 137 1.44 -12.59 -1.22
CA THR A 137 1.99 -11.60 -2.15
C THR A 137 3.47 -11.88 -2.39
N GLN A 138 3.84 -12.16 -3.63
CA GLN A 138 5.18 -12.63 -4.01
C GLN A 138 5.64 -12.02 -5.33
N GLN A 139 6.96 -11.88 -5.48
CA GLN A 139 7.59 -11.72 -6.80
C GLN A 139 7.83 -13.08 -7.42
N VAL A 140 7.64 -13.20 -8.73
CA VAL A 140 7.92 -14.40 -9.54
C VAL A 140 8.78 -14.06 -10.74
N ALA A 141 9.62 -15.01 -11.17
CA ALA A 141 10.55 -14.80 -12.28
C ALA A 141 9.89 -14.81 -13.68
N ASP A 142 8.65 -15.30 -13.78
CA ASP A 142 7.92 -15.44 -15.06
C ASP A 142 6.87 -14.32 -15.21
N GLY A 143 7.31 -13.05 -15.16
CA GLY A 143 6.50 -11.87 -15.47
C GLY A 143 6.09 -11.83 -16.96
N TYR A 144 5.31 -10.84 -17.32
CA TYR A 144 5.11 -10.48 -18.74
C TYR A 144 6.45 -10.04 -19.34
N ARG A 145 7.24 -9.32 -18.55
CA ARG A 145 8.61 -8.92 -18.86
C ARG A 145 9.45 -9.01 -17.59
N GLY A 146 10.49 -9.83 -17.57
CA GLY A 146 11.34 -10.01 -16.38
C GLY A 146 10.62 -10.68 -15.22
N ASN A 147 10.70 -10.07 -14.02
CA ASN A 147 9.93 -10.49 -12.86
C ASN A 147 8.53 -9.87 -12.90
N GLY A 148 7.60 -10.50 -12.19
CA GLY A 148 6.24 -10.01 -12.07
C GLY A 148 5.66 -10.22 -10.68
N LEU A 149 4.47 -9.68 -10.45
CA LEU A 149 3.71 -9.83 -9.22
C LEU A 149 2.82 -11.07 -9.28
N LYS A 150 2.83 -11.87 -8.22
CA LYS A 150 1.89 -12.96 -7.98
C LYS A 150 1.12 -12.71 -6.69
N LEU A 151 -0.20 -12.73 -6.76
CA LEU A 151 -1.11 -12.61 -5.65
C LEU A 151 -1.92 -13.90 -5.54
N THR A 152 -1.89 -14.56 -4.39
CA THR A 152 -2.62 -15.82 -4.16
C THR A 152 -3.49 -15.72 -2.94
N THR A 153 -4.74 -16.15 -3.04
CA THR A 153 -5.62 -16.31 -1.89
C THR A 153 -5.23 -17.58 -1.14
N CYS A 154 -4.80 -17.41 0.09
CA CYS A 154 -4.26 -18.48 0.94
C CYS A 154 -5.21 -18.83 2.08
N ASP A 155 -5.13 -20.07 2.56
CA ASP A 155 -5.73 -20.52 3.81
C ASP A 155 -5.00 -19.87 4.99
N THR A 156 -5.72 -19.52 6.04
CA THR A 156 -5.18 -18.92 7.27
C THR A 156 -5.08 -19.91 8.43
N GLY A 157 -5.48 -21.16 8.20
CA GLY A 157 -5.40 -22.26 9.14
C GLY A 157 -6.28 -22.08 10.38
N SER A 158 -5.95 -22.80 11.43
CA SER A 158 -6.72 -22.79 12.67
C SER A 158 -6.71 -21.43 13.39
N PHE A 159 -5.63 -20.67 13.28
CA PHE A 159 -5.54 -19.32 13.86
C PHE A 159 -6.54 -18.37 13.17
N GLY A 160 -6.56 -18.35 11.84
CA GLY A 160 -7.50 -17.54 11.09
C GLY A 160 -8.97 -17.95 11.35
N ALA A 161 -9.25 -19.24 11.40
CA ALA A 161 -10.58 -19.74 11.72
C ALA A 161 -11.06 -19.29 13.12
N MET A 162 -10.15 -19.27 14.11
CA MET A 162 -10.45 -18.81 15.47
C MET A 162 -10.89 -17.34 15.52
N VAL A 163 -10.36 -16.51 14.63
CA VAL A 163 -10.68 -15.07 14.53
C VAL A 163 -11.62 -14.75 13.35
N GLN A 164 -12.24 -15.76 12.75
CA GLN A 164 -13.19 -15.67 11.62
C GLN A 164 -12.59 -15.04 10.34
N MET A 165 -11.30 -15.17 10.16
CA MET A 165 -10.54 -14.70 8.98
C MET A 165 -10.05 -15.94 8.19
N TYR A 166 -10.97 -16.67 7.55
CA TYR A 166 -10.72 -18.01 6.99
C TYR A 166 -9.78 -18.04 5.79
N ILE A 167 -9.69 -16.95 5.06
CA ILE A 167 -8.77 -16.78 3.93
C ILE A 167 -8.00 -15.47 4.04
N ALA A 168 -6.86 -15.40 3.39
CA ALA A 168 -6.10 -14.16 3.17
C ALA A 168 -5.88 -13.99 1.67
N ALA A 169 -6.56 -13.01 1.06
CA ALA A 169 -6.31 -12.67 -0.33
C ALA A 169 -4.92 -12.04 -0.49
N GLY A 170 -4.17 -12.50 -1.50
CA GLY A 170 -2.99 -11.80 -1.94
C GLY A 170 -3.38 -10.40 -2.41
N ASN A 171 -2.69 -9.39 -1.92
CA ASN A 171 -2.96 -8.00 -2.28
C ASN A 171 -1.68 -7.19 -2.32
N LEU A 172 -1.68 -6.18 -3.18
CA LEU A 172 -0.61 -5.19 -3.25
C LEU A 172 -1.25 -3.83 -3.51
N PHE A 173 -0.84 -2.80 -2.75
CA PHE A 173 -1.45 -1.48 -2.89
C PHE A 173 -0.47 -0.37 -2.55
N ILE A 174 -0.69 0.81 -3.14
CA ILE A 174 0.04 2.04 -2.77
C ILE A 174 -0.60 2.62 -1.51
N GLY A 175 0.18 2.67 -0.43
CA GLY A 175 -0.27 3.11 0.88
C GLY A 175 0.54 2.50 2.02
N SER A 176 -0.11 2.18 3.14
CA SER A 176 0.54 1.55 4.30
C SER A 176 -0.35 0.47 4.93
N PHE A 177 0.27 -0.49 5.60
CA PHE A 177 -0.42 -1.54 6.34
C PHE A 177 -0.20 -1.35 7.85
N ASP A 178 -1.29 -1.19 8.59
CA ASP A 178 -1.29 -1.05 10.04
C ASP A 178 -1.49 -2.42 10.71
N LEU A 179 -0.38 -3.04 11.11
CA LEU A 179 -0.40 -4.36 11.72
C LEU A 179 -1.18 -4.39 13.05
N ALA A 180 -1.25 -3.27 13.79
CA ALA A 180 -1.98 -3.21 15.05
C ALA A 180 -3.50 -3.38 14.86
N ASN A 181 -4.01 -3.00 13.68
CA ASN A 181 -5.41 -3.19 13.30
C ASN A 181 -5.68 -4.54 12.63
N ALA A 182 -4.66 -5.29 12.20
CA ALA A 182 -4.83 -6.52 11.41
C ALA A 182 -5.78 -7.56 12.05
N LEU A 183 -5.76 -7.67 13.38
CA LEU A 183 -6.64 -8.59 14.13
C LEU A 183 -7.82 -7.89 14.78
N LYS A 184 -7.72 -6.60 15.06
CA LYS A 184 -8.72 -5.86 15.82
C LYS A 184 -9.83 -5.28 14.93
N ASP A 185 -9.42 -4.71 13.81
CA ASP A 185 -10.30 -4.09 12.81
C ASP A 185 -9.63 -4.21 11.43
N PRO A 186 -9.67 -5.42 10.83
CA PRO A 186 -8.87 -5.74 9.63
C PRO A 186 -9.17 -4.86 8.42
N LEU A 187 -10.40 -4.37 8.28
CA LEU A 187 -10.75 -3.43 7.21
C LEU A 187 -9.99 -2.10 7.34
N ARG A 188 -9.61 -1.73 8.56
CA ARG A 188 -8.80 -0.53 8.82
C ARG A 188 -7.30 -0.78 8.85
N ALA A 189 -6.86 -2.01 8.65
CA ALA A 189 -5.43 -2.33 8.58
C ALA A 189 -4.78 -1.78 7.30
N THR A 190 -5.51 -1.72 6.19
CA THR A 190 -5.04 -1.11 4.95
C THR A 190 -5.31 0.38 4.94
N LYS A 191 -4.29 1.19 4.62
CA LYS A 191 -4.42 2.64 4.44
C LYS A 191 -3.98 2.97 3.03
N PHE A 192 -4.92 3.47 2.22
CA PHE A 192 -4.74 3.63 0.79
C PHE A 192 -4.29 5.02 0.39
N GLY A 193 -3.29 5.10 -0.49
CA GLY A 193 -2.91 6.28 -1.24
C GLY A 193 -1.76 7.09 -0.65
N ILE A 194 -1.08 7.77 -1.55
CA ILE A 194 -0.09 8.82 -1.30
C ILE A 194 -0.53 10.09 -2.01
N GLN A 195 0.03 11.23 -1.65
CA GLN A 195 -0.26 12.51 -2.31
C GLN A 195 0.00 12.43 -3.81
N TYR A 196 -0.91 13.01 -4.60
CA TYR A 196 -0.86 12.97 -6.04
C TYR A 196 -1.19 14.35 -6.65
N TYR A 197 -0.45 14.73 -7.69
CA TYR A 197 -0.41 16.10 -8.20
C TYR A 197 -0.75 16.23 -9.70
N LYS A 198 -1.02 15.11 -10.37
CA LYS A 198 -1.39 15.05 -11.78
C LYS A 198 -2.83 14.60 -11.94
N ARG A 199 -3.40 14.80 -13.13
CA ARG A 199 -4.72 14.25 -13.47
C ARG A 199 -4.55 12.83 -14.00
N PRO A 200 -5.03 11.78 -13.31
CA PRO A 200 -4.96 10.42 -13.82
C PRO A 200 -5.99 10.25 -14.95
N ILE A 201 -5.59 9.56 -16.02
CA ILE A 201 -6.40 9.29 -17.21
C ILE A 201 -6.80 7.82 -17.27
N ALA A 202 -5.83 6.91 -17.16
CA ALA A 202 -6.07 5.47 -17.23
C ALA A 202 -5.02 4.70 -16.44
N LEU A 203 -5.38 3.49 -15.98
CA LEU A 203 -4.46 2.46 -15.50
C LEU A 203 -4.41 1.34 -16.54
N LYS A 204 -3.22 0.98 -17.01
CA LYS A 204 -2.98 -0.11 -17.95
C LYS A 204 -2.06 -1.16 -17.35
N GLY A 205 -2.02 -2.32 -17.96
CA GLY A 205 -1.08 -3.38 -17.61
C GLY A 205 -1.47 -4.71 -18.22
N TYR A 206 -0.87 -5.76 -17.68
CA TYR A 206 -1.12 -7.13 -18.10
C TYR A 206 -1.46 -7.99 -16.89
N PHE A 207 -2.37 -8.94 -17.07
CA PHE A 207 -2.72 -9.90 -16.03
C PHE A 207 -2.87 -11.32 -16.58
N LYS A 208 -2.77 -12.29 -15.67
CA LYS A 208 -3.30 -13.65 -15.79
C LYS A 208 -4.06 -13.97 -14.53
N PHE A 209 -5.12 -14.73 -14.62
CA PHE A 209 -5.91 -15.09 -13.45
C PHE A 209 -6.48 -16.49 -13.55
N LYS A 210 -6.44 -17.21 -12.43
CA LYS A 210 -7.16 -18.46 -12.23
C LYS A 210 -7.85 -18.46 -10.88
N ALA A 211 -9.16 -18.72 -10.88
CA ALA A 211 -9.92 -18.85 -9.65
C ALA A 211 -9.60 -20.18 -8.94
N GLY A 212 -9.61 -20.16 -7.61
CA GLY A 212 -9.61 -21.39 -6.81
C GLY A 212 -10.93 -22.16 -6.99
N GLU A 213 -10.88 -23.45 -6.70
CA GLU A 213 -12.02 -24.35 -6.99
C GLU A 213 -13.22 -24.14 -6.07
N VAL A 214 -12.97 -23.76 -4.80
CA VAL A 214 -14.00 -23.71 -3.76
C VAL A 214 -14.10 -22.33 -3.17
N TYR A 215 -15.16 -21.61 -3.51
CA TYR A 215 -15.45 -20.31 -2.90
C TYR A 215 -16.03 -20.49 -1.50
N THR A 216 -15.52 -19.74 -0.53
CA THR A 216 -16.01 -19.73 0.85
C THR A 216 -16.42 -18.33 1.30
N ASP A 217 -17.46 -18.27 2.12
CA ASP A 217 -17.95 -17.09 2.83
C ASP A 217 -18.12 -17.47 4.30
N GLU A 218 -17.41 -16.79 5.19
CA GLU A 218 -17.36 -17.09 6.63
C GLU A 218 -17.02 -18.57 6.94
N GLY A 219 -16.15 -19.16 6.09
CA GLY A 219 -15.76 -20.58 6.19
C GLY A 219 -16.74 -21.57 5.55
N GLU A 220 -17.93 -21.12 5.13
CA GLU A 220 -18.95 -21.96 4.52
C GLU A 220 -18.81 -21.98 2.98
N VAL A 221 -18.91 -23.18 2.39
CA VAL A 221 -18.78 -23.37 0.95
C VAL A 221 -20.00 -22.80 0.21
N GLN A 222 -19.75 -21.95 -0.77
CA GLN A 222 -20.75 -21.35 -1.66
C GLN A 222 -20.67 -22.00 -3.04
N LYS A 223 -21.52 -23.00 -3.30
CA LYS A 223 -21.40 -23.87 -4.49
C LYS A 223 -21.65 -23.17 -5.83
N ASP A 224 -22.44 -22.10 -5.82
CA ASP A 224 -22.81 -21.34 -7.02
C ASP A 224 -21.98 -20.08 -7.23
N MET A 225 -20.93 -19.89 -6.42
CA MET A 225 -20.06 -18.74 -6.51
C MET A 225 -18.67 -19.14 -7.03
N LYS A 226 -18.12 -18.28 -7.86
CA LYS A 226 -16.76 -18.35 -8.34
C LYS A 226 -15.99 -17.10 -7.92
N ASP A 227 -14.74 -17.28 -7.52
CA ASP A 227 -13.92 -16.15 -7.14
C ASP A 227 -13.50 -15.33 -8.35
N ARG A 228 -13.19 -14.06 -8.12
CA ARG A 228 -12.78 -13.10 -9.11
C ARG A 228 -11.75 -12.15 -8.48
N PHE A 229 -10.76 -11.76 -9.23
CA PHE A 229 -9.78 -10.75 -8.80
C PHE A 229 -10.33 -9.33 -8.93
N ASP A 230 -9.61 -8.39 -8.35
CA ASP A 230 -9.86 -6.96 -8.54
C ASP A 230 -8.56 -6.20 -8.83
N ILE A 231 -8.66 -5.27 -9.78
CA ILE A 231 -7.63 -4.28 -10.10
C ILE A 231 -8.34 -2.94 -10.15
N TYR A 232 -7.97 -2.01 -9.28
CA TYR A 232 -8.52 -0.66 -9.33
C TYR A 232 -7.52 0.42 -8.91
N ALA A 233 -7.79 1.63 -9.33
CA ALA A 233 -7.12 2.83 -8.83
C ALA A 233 -8.16 3.87 -8.45
N ILE A 234 -7.90 4.61 -7.37
CA ILE A 234 -8.77 5.66 -6.85
C ILE A 234 -8.01 6.97 -6.67
N LEU A 235 -8.61 8.05 -7.12
CA LEU A 235 -8.22 9.41 -6.76
C LEU A 235 -9.28 9.98 -5.81
N TYR A 236 -8.86 10.45 -4.64
CA TYR A 236 -9.77 10.98 -3.64
C TYR A 236 -9.27 12.26 -2.98
N GLU A 237 -10.18 13.10 -2.52
CA GLU A 237 -9.85 14.31 -1.76
C GLU A 237 -9.41 13.98 -0.34
N ALA A 238 -8.28 14.56 0.07
CA ALA A 238 -7.73 14.47 1.42
C ALA A 238 -7.44 15.88 1.91
N ASN A 239 -8.41 16.50 2.57
CA ASN A 239 -8.28 17.87 3.08
C ASN A 239 -7.22 17.97 4.19
N GLU A 240 -7.02 16.88 4.92
CA GLU A 240 -5.97 16.72 5.94
C GLU A 240 -4.97 15.67 5.47
N ASN A 241 -3.68 15.93 5.68
CA ASN A 241 -2.62 15.00 5.27
C ASN A 241 -2.73 13.62 5.95
N SER A 242 -3.27 13.57 7.17
CA SER A 242 -3.53 12.34 7.92
C SER A 242 -4.72 11.53 7.39
N PHE A 243 -5.65 12.15 6.65
CA PHE A 243 -6.82 11.45 6.14
C PHE A 243 -6.44 10.43 5.07
N MET A 244 -6.83 9.18 5.27
CA MET A 244 -6.65 8.08 4.33
C MET A 244 -7.91 7.23 4.27
N LEU A 245 -8.24 6.76 3.06
CA LEU A 245 -9.24 5.72 2.88
C LEU A 245 -8.64 4.37 3.33
N ASP A 246 -9.52 3.44 3.71
CA ASP A 246 -9.16 2.10 4.16
C ASP A 246 -10.05 1.03 3.52
N GLY A 247 -9.88 -0.23 3.88
CA GLY A 247 -10.65 -1.34 3.32
C GLY A 247 -12.16 -1.25 3.54
N SER A 248 -12.64 -0.43 4.49
CA SER A 248 -14.06 -0.25 4.74
C SER A 248 -14.73 0.72 3.77
N ASN A 249 -13.97 1.63 3.14
CA ASN A 249 -14.52 2.74 2.39
C ASN A 249 -13.81 3.08 1.06
N SER A 250 -12.78 2.31 0.68
CA SER A 250 -11.97 2.58 -0.52
C SER A 250 -12.74 2.60 -1.84
N LEU A 251 -13.92 2.00 -1.91
CA LEU A 251 -14.77 1.99 -3.11
C LEU A 251 -16.10 2.75 -2.93
N THR A 252 -16.41 3.20 -1.73
CA THR A 252 -17.72 3.77 -1.38
C THR A 252 -17.66 5.19 -0.80
N SER A 253 -16.47 5.68 -0.45
CA SER A 253 -16.32 6.99 0.16
C SER A 253 -16.78 8.11 -0.77
N GLU A 254 -17.50 9.08 -0.21
CA GLU A 254 -17.88 10.32 -0.91
C GLU A 254 -16.66 11.19 -1.29
N ASN A 255 -15.49 10.94 -0.70
CA ASN A 255 -14.26 11.66 -1.04
C ASN A 255 -13.64 11.20 -2.35
N ILE A 256 -14.06 10.06 -2.92
CA ILE A 256 -13.56 9.58 -4.20
C ILE A 256 -14.02 10.55 -5.31
N VAL A 257 -13.07 11.00 -6.12
CA VAL A 257 -13.29 11.94 -7.22
C VAL A 257 -13.26 11.23 -8.56
N ALA A 258 -12.36 10.26 -8.71
CA ALA A 258 -12.28 9.44 -9.91
C ALA A 258 -11.82 8.01 -9.54
N LYS A 259 -12.29 7.05 -10.31
CA LYS A 259 -11.96 5.64 -10.13
C LYS A 259 -11.76 4.97 -11.49
N ALA A 260 -10.69 4.18 -11.59
CA ALA A 260 -10.47 3.19 -12.63
C ALA A 260 -10.62 1.81 -12.00
N GLN A 261 -11.47 0.94 -12.52
CA GLN A 261 -11.69 -0.41 -11.95
C GLN A 261 -12.02 -1.39 -13.06
N ILE A 262 -11.42 -2.58 -12.97
CA ILE A 262 -11.76 -3.68 -13.89
C ILE A 262 -13.23 -4.08 -13.70
N SER A 263 -13.96 -4.23 -14.82
CA SER A 263 -15.35 -4.66 -14.74
C SER A 263 -15.45 -6.17 -14.46
N GLU A 264 -16.61 -6.62 -14.02
CA GLU A 264 -16.86 -8.02 -13.77
C GLU A 264 -16.69 -8.87 -15.04
N GLU A 265 -17.12 -8.34 -16.18
CA GLU A 265 -17.01 -9.00 -17.47
C GLU A 265 -15.57 -9.10 -17.97
N ALA A 266 -14.72 -8.14 -17.59
CA ALA A 266 -13.30 -8.12 -17.98
C ALA A 266 -12.39 -8.92 -17.02
N ALA A 267 -12.85 -9.15 -15.79
CA ALA A 267 -12.11 -9.91 -14.78
C ALA A 267 -12.26 -11.43 -15.00
N VAL A 268 -11.80 -11.93 -16.15
CA VAL A 268 -11.94 -13.32 -16.59
C VAL A 268 -10.72 -14.17 -16.25
N GLU A 269 -10.92 -15.48 -16.19
CA GLU A 269 -9.79 -16.42 -16.12
C GLU A 269 -9.06 -16.48 -17.46
N THR A 270 -7.74 -16.45 -17.37
CA THR A 270 -6.87 -16.59 -18.54
C THR A 270 -5.49 -17.12 -18.12
N ASP A 271 -4.98 -18.08 -18.87
CA ASP A 271 -3.62 -18.60 -18.71
C ASP A 271 -2.59 -17.76 -19.49
N GLU A 272 -3.05 -16.91 -20.41
CA GLU A 272 -2.23 -16.03 -21.22
C GLU A 272 -2.22 -14.59 -20.66
N TRP A 273 -1.08 -13.91 -20.79
CA TRP A 273 -0.99 -12.50 -20.43
C TRP A 273 -1.98 -11.66 -21.25
N THR A 274 -2.94 -11.08 -20.54
CA THR A 274 -4.03 -10.31 -21.13
C THR A 274 -3.88 -8.85 -20.77
N ALA A 275 -3.85 -7.99 -21.79
CA ALA A 275 -3.77 -6.54 -21.58
C ALA A 275 -5.09 -5.99 -21.04
N PHE A 276 -5.00 -4.99 -20.18
CA PHE A 276 -6.15 -4.18 -19.76
C PHE A 276 -5.85 -2.68 -19.85
N GLU A 277 -6.91 -1.91 -20.02
CA GLU A 277 -6.89 -0.45 -19.95
C GLU A 277 -8.16 0.01 -19.23
N LEU A 278 -7.99 0.65 -18.08
CA LEU A 278 -9.06 1.09 -17.19
C LEU A 278 -9.07 2.61 -17.16
N PRO A 279 -10.03 3.29 -17.84
CA PRO A 279 -10.14 4.73 -17.76
C PRO A 279 -10.56 5.18 -16.35
N PHE A 280 -10.09 6.35 -15.92
CA PHE A 280 -10.59 6.99 -14.70
C PHE A 280 -11.93 7.64 -14.95
N GLU A 281 -12.98 7.07 -14.38
CA GLU A 281 -14.34 7.59 -14.45
C GLU A 281 -14.62 8.53 -13.27
N PRO A 282 -15.26 9.69 -13.51
CA PRO A 282 -15.67 10.60 -12.44
C PRO A 282 -16.61 9.90 -11.43
N MET A 283 -16.42 10.19 -10.16
CA MET A 283 -17.21 9.63 -9.07
C MET A 283 -17.90 10.73 -8.25
N ASN A 284 -19.05 10.40 -7.67
CA ASN A 284 -19.80 11.27 -6.76
C ASN A 284 -20.14 12.65 -7.34
N GLY A 285 -20.25 12.77 -8.67
CA GLY A 285 -20.52 14.05 -9.34
C GLY A 285 -19.39 15.08 -9.18
N LYS A 286 -18.20 14.65 -8.84
CA LYS A 286 -17.03 15.51 -8.63
C LYS A 286 -16.17 15.61 -9.87
N GLU A 287 -15.47 16.74 -9.97
CA GLU A 287 -14.45 17.00 -10.97
C GLU A 287 -13.11 17.25 -10.27
N ILE A 288 -12.02 16.91 -10.95
CA ILE A 288 -10.68 17.19 -10.47
C ILE A 288 -10.42 18.70 -10.52
N ASN A 289 -10.16 19.29 -9.36
CA ASN A 289 -9.90 20.72 -9.25
C ASN A 289 -8.39 20.98 -9.31
N LYS A 290 -7.98 21.82 -10.29
CA LYS A 290 -6.57 22.15 -10.54
C LYS A 290 -5.86 22.73 -9.29
N SER A 291 -6.47 23.68 -8.60
CA SER A 291 -5.86 24.30 -7.42
C SER A 291 -5.66 23.28 -6.30
N LYS A 292 -6.69 22.45 -6.02
CA LYS A 292 -6.58 21.37 -5.03
C LYS A 292 -5.48 20.36 -5.40
N LEU A 293 -5.31 20.07 -6.70
CA LEU A 293 -4.28 19.17 -7.19
C LEU A 293 -2.88 19.74 -6.90
N GLN A 294 -2.67 21.00 -7.25
CA GLN A 294 -1.42 21.73 -7.01
C GLN A 294 -1.12 21.87 -5.51
N ASP A 295 -2.15 22.02 -4.67
CA ASP A 295 -2.04 22.12 -3.22
C ASP A 295 -1.86 20.75 -2.52
N GLY A 296 -1.76 19.64 -3.29
CA GLY A 296 -1.60 18.28 -2.75
C GLY A 296 -2.80 17.79 -1.94
N LYS A 297 -4.02 18.24 -2.28
CA LYS A 297 -5.27 17.86 -1.60
C LYS A 297 -5.88 16.57 -2.16
N TYR A 298 -5.17 15.89 -3.03
CA TYR A 298 -5.57 14.58 -3.54
C TYR A 298 -4.57 13.50 -3.16
N LYS A 299 -5.08 12.30 -2.97
CA LYS A 299 -4.30 11.08 -2.87
C LYS A 299 -4.74 10.09 -3.93
N LEU A 300 -3.79 9.30 -4.43
CA LEU A 300 -4.04 8.23 -5.36
C LEU A 300 -3.52 6.92 -4.79
N SER A 301 -4.31 5.86 -4.95
CA SER A 301 -3.89 4.49 -4.68
C SER A 301 -4.20 3.61 -5.87
N ILE A 302 -3.30 2.66 -6.15
CA ILE A 302 -3.54 1.50 -7.01
C ILE A 302 -3.68 0.30 -6.06
N VAL A 303 -4.68 -0.54 -6.28
CA VAL A 303 -4.96 -1.70 -5.45
C VAL A 303 -5.18 -2.92 -6.33
N LEU A 304 -4.48 -3.99 -6.01
CA LEU A 304 -4.51 -5.27 -6.71
C LEU A 304 -4.89 -6.35 -5.68
N SER A 305 -5.82 -7.23 -6.01
CA SER A 305 -6.27 -8.29 -5.10
C SER A 305 -6.62 -9.57 -5.85
N SER A 306 -6.18 -10.72 -5.34
CA SER A 306 -6.51 -12.04 -5.91
C SER A 306 -7.95 -12.46 -5.65
N SER A 307 -8.67 -11.80 -4.72
CA SER A 307 -10.09 -12.05 -4.45
C SER A 307 -10.81 -10.73 -4.23
N VAL A 308 -11.85 -10.45 -5.04
CA VAL A 308 -12.62 -9.19 -5.01
C VAL A 308 -13.28 -8.93 -3.65
N LYS A 309 -13.62 -9.96 -2.90
CA LYS A 309 -14.16 -9.90 -1.54
C LYS A 309 -13.14 -10.24 -0.47
N GLY A 310 -11.85 -10.26 -0.83
CA GLY A 310 -10.76 -10.65 0.06
C GLY A 310 -10.64 -9.80 1.33
N ALA A 311 -10.97 -8.51 1.26
CA ALA A 311 -11.02 -7.63 2.44
C ALA A 311 -12.04 -8.08 3.50
N TYR A 312 -13.04 -8.87 3.10
CA TYR A 312 -14.06 -9.46 3.97
C TYR A 312 -13.79 -10.95 4.25
N PHE A 313 -12.58 -11.43 3.94
CA PHE A 313 -12.19 -12.84 4.10
C PHE A 313 -13.06 -13.84 3.33
N LYS A 314 -13.61 -13.41 2.17
CA LYS A 314 -14.43 -14.20 1.28
C LYS A 314 -13.70 -14.39 -0.04
N GLY A 315 -13.67 -15.62 -0.53
CA GLY A 315 -12.95 -15.97 -1.75
C GLY A 315 -12.65 -17.46 -1.83
N ALA A 316 -11.84 -17.85 -2.81
CA ALA A 316 -11.44 -19.24 -3.00
C ALA A 316 -9.94 -19.40 -2.77
N VAL A 317 -9.55 -20.26 -1.84
CA VAL A 317 -8.14 -20.63 -1.66
C VAL A 317 -7.59 -21.17 -2.97
N GLY A 318 -6.42 -20.65 -3.38
CA GLY A 318 -5.79 -20.95 -4.66
C GLY A 318 -6.13 -19.98 -5.79
N SER A 319 -7.10 -19.04 -5.61
CA SER A 319 -7.27 -17.92 -6.56
C SER A 319 -5.96 -17.18 -6.73
N THR A 320 -5.46 -17.13 -7.97
CA THR A 320 -4.13 -16.58 -8.26
C THR A 320 -4.20 -15.56 -9.37
N LEU A 321 -3.81 -14.33 -9.06
CA LEU A 321 -3.66 -13.22 -9.98
C LEU A 321 -2.17 -12.94 -10.20
N TYR A 322 -1.76 -12.87 -11.46
CA TYR A 322 -0.47 -12.33 -11.86
C TYR A 322 -0.70 -10.96 -12.48
N VAL A 323 0.16 -10.01 -12.16
CA VAL A 323 0.13 -8.65 -12.74
C VAL A 323 1.54 -8.23 -13.09
N ASP A 324 1.68 -7.52 -14.22
CA ASP A 324 2.96 -6.96 -14.63
C ASP A 324 2.79 -5.74 -15.52
N GLU A 325 3.89 -4.97 -15.66
CA GLU A 325 3.99 -3.79 -16.52
C GLU A 325 2.81 -2.83 -16.39
N LEU A 326 2.51 -2.41 -15.13
CA LEU A 326 1.50 -1.38 -14.90
C LEU A 326 1.97 -0.02 -15.41
N GLU A 327 1.05 0.73 -16.02
CA GLU A 327 1.25 2.10 -16.47
C GLU A 327 0.10 2.98 -15.98
N LEU A 328 0.41 4.02 -15.21
CA LEU A 328 -0.53 5.06 -14.80
C LEU A 328 -0.42 6.23 -15.78
N ILE A 329 -1.35 6.30 -16.73
CA ILE A 329 -1.42 7.42 -17.68
C ILE A 329 -1.96 8.64 -16.95
N SER A 330 -1.24 9.74 -17.03
CA SER A 330 -1.62 11.00 -16.40
C SER A 330 -1.22 12.21 -17.22
N GLU A 331 -1.82 13.35 -16.91
CA GLU A 331 -1.50 14.64 -17.53
C GLU A 331 -1.24 15.71 -16.47
N GLU A 332 -0.34 16.63 -16.79
CA GLU A 332 -0.17 17.90 -16.06
C GLU A 332 -1.33 18.84 -16.35
N ILE A 333 -1.88 19.53 -15.37
CA ILE A 333 -2.96 20.51 -15.52
C ILE A 333 -2.62 21.91 -14.97
#